data_04cee9beee1c1dc7438cd09430a09eaf
#
_entry.id   04cee9beee1c1dc7438cd09430a09eaf
#
_cell.length_a   1.000
_cell.length_b   1.000
_cell.length_c   1.000
_cell.angle_alpha   90.00
_cell.angle_beta   90.00
_cell.angle_gamma   90.00
#
_symmetry.space_group_name_H-M   'P 1'
#
loop_
_entity.id
_entity.type
_entity.pdbx_description
1 polymer ?
#
loop_
_entity_poly.entity_id
_entity_poly.type
_entity_poly.pdbx_seq_one_letter_code
_entity_poly.pdbx_strand_id
1 'polypeptide(L)'
;IALPLQGRALKDGNSAFVDSNWNAYPDQWNALLSKPKLSEEFLENKIREWTFTADDLEASSDEENREKPWDRMKNFAKSDVDGKMDITLSNGIYVDSTNFKPAMQNKIRRMAAFSNPVFYKNRAIGTSNYDTSRWIYLGKDHLGGYIQIPRGLQDELIANIDKAGIEYTIDDERQQGRNINVEFNGELRPEQNKALKELTKHDNGILHAATAFGKTVVCSAVITEKKVNTLILLESSALIEQWKDALNKFLIIDEELPQYKTKTGRLRTRKSLIGTLQGAHDSMTGIIDIAMAGSLCKKGEYHKLLNYYGLVLIDE
;
A
#
# COMPACT_ATOMS: atom_id res chain seq x y z
N ILE A 1 29.81 6.09 -3.46
CA ILE A 1 31.05 6.39 -2.72
C ILE A 1 32.19 5.81 -3.54
N ALA A 2 33.14 6.65 -3.98
CA ALA A 2 34.34 6.18 -4.64
C ALA A 2 35.27 5.58 -3.58
N LEU A 3 35.77 4.37 -3.86
CA LEU A 3 36.76 3.73 -2.99
C LEU A 3 38.12 4.41 -3.16
N PRO A 4 38.95 4.50 -2.12
CA PRO A 4 40.32 4.95 -2.24
C PRO A 4 41.07 4.09 -3.28
N LEU A 5 42.08 4.71 -3.94
CA LEU A 5 42.98 4.03 -4.91
C LEU A 5 42.28 3.42 -6.15
N GLN A 6 41.09 3.91 -6.54
CA GLN A 6 40.47 3.49 -7.79
C GLN A 6 41.25 3.96 -9.00
N GLY A 7 41.54 3.01 -9.92
CA GLY A 7 42.50 3.12 -10.98
C GLY A 7 42.46 4.42 -11.81
N ARG A 8 41.29 4.87 -12.33
CA ARG A 8 41.21 6.09 -13.13
C ARG A 8 41.26 7.34 -12.23
N ALA A 9 40.54 7.36 -11.13
CA ALA A 9 40.53 8.47 -10.20
C ALA A 9 41.92 8.72 -9.58
N LEU A 10 42.69 7.64 -9.32
CA LEU A 10 44.04 7.75 -8.80
C LEU A 10 45.01 8.37 -9.85
N LYS A 11 44.86 8.03 -11.14
CA LYS A 11 45.66 8.62 -12.24
C LYS A 11 45.41 10.12 -12.39
N ASP A 12 44.19 10.53 -12.11
CA ASP A 12 43.76 11.96 -12.18
C ASP A 12 44.10 12.71 -10.89
N GLY A 13 44.87 12.11 -9.95
CA GLY A 13 45.21 12.71 -8.66
C GLY A 13 44.11 12.73 -7.63
N ASN A 14 42.93 12.15 -7.95
CA ASN A 14 41.81 12.01 -7.04
C ASN A 14 41.85 10.64 -6.35
N SER A 15 41.35 10.53 -5.12
CA SER A 15 41.35 9.31 -4.31
C SER A 15 42.72 8.80 -3.83
N ALA A 16 43.76 9.64 -3.84
CA ALA A 16 45.07 9.35 -3.24
C ALA A 16 45.09 9.63 -1.73
N PHE A 17 45.87 8.89 -0.96
CA PHE A 17 46.21 9.24 0.40
C PHE A 17 47.24 10.35 0.41
N VAL A 18 47.03 11.35 1.25
CA VAL A 18 47.84 12.55 1.37
C VAL A 18 48.38 12.73 2.79
N ASP A 19 49.51 13.39 2.91
CA ASP A 19 50.06 13.80 4.21
C ASP A 19 49.33 15.04 4.79
N SER A 20 49.77 15.51 5.94
CA SER A 20 49.20 16.71 6.61
C SER A 20 49.32 18.00 5.79
N ASN A 21 50.20 18.02 4.79
CA ASN A 21 50.41 19.14 3.88
C ASN A 21 49.72 19.00 2.53
N TRP A 22 48.84 17.99 2.44
CA TRP A 22 48.08 17.64 1.23
C TRP A 22 48.93 17.12 0.07
N ASN A 23 50.16 16.64 0.33
CA ASN A 23 50.97 15.99 -0.67
C ASN A 23 50.61 14.49 -0.72
N ALA A 24 50.49 13.95 -1.94
CA ALA A 24 50.21 12.52 -2.12
C ALA A 24 51.43 11.70 -1.67
N TYR A 25 51.20 10.63 -0.91
CA TYR A 25 52.24 9.68 -0.54
C TYR A 25 52.82 9.04 -1.79
N PRO A 26 54.18 8.92 -1.92
CA PRO A 26 54.79 8.29 -3.06
C PRO A 26 54.40 6.82 -3.26
N ASP A 27 54.25 6.09 -2.14
CA ASP A 27 53.75 4.71 -2.12
C ASP A 27 52.41 4.67 -1.37
N GLN A 28 51.34 4.66 -2.14
CA GLN A 28 49.97 4.68 -1.65
C GLN A 28 49.56 3.42 -0.89
N TRP A 29 50.10 2.26 -1.31
CA TRP A 29 49.84 0.99 -0.66
C TRP A 29 50.55 0.89 0.68
N ASN A 30 51.78 1.31 0.75
CA ASN A 30 52.51 1.34 2.01
C ASN A 30 51.87 2.33 3.01
N ALA A 31 51.41 3.48 2.53
CA ALA A 31 50.67 4.44 3.34
C ALA A 31 49.36 3.83 3.94
N LEU A 32 48.64 3.00 3.17
CA LEU A 32 47.46 2.30 3.67
C LEU A 32 47.82 1.19 4.66
N LEU A 33 48.80 0.33 4.31
CA LEU A 33 49.19 -0.84 5.11
C LEU A 33 49.89 -0.47 6.43
N SER A 34 50.55 0.70 6.47
CA SER A 34 51.22 1.19 7.69
C SER A 34 50.22 1.72 8.74
N LYS A 35 48.95 1.91 8.40
CA LYS A 35 47.96 2.37 9.37
C LYS A 35 47.48 1.21 10.26
N PRO A 36 47.32 1.46 11.57
CA PRO A 36 46.75 0.44 12.45
C PRO A 36 45.31 0.09 12.03
N LYS A 37 45.02 -1.20 12.08
CA LYS A 37 43.63 -1.66 11.91
C LYS A 37 42.80 -1.23 13.12
N LEU A 38 41.66 -0.64 12.86
CA LEU A 38 40.72 -0.30 13.90
C LEU A 38 40.06 -1.57 14.44
N SER A 39 39.90 -1.69 15.75
CA SER A 39 39.14 -2.78 16.33
C SER A 39 37.63 -2.61 16.08
N GLU A 40 36.91 -3.71 16.10
CA GLU A 40 35.45 -3.71 15.98
C GLU A 40 34.82 -2.85 17.11
N GLU A 41 35.29 -3.03 18.33
CA GLU A 41 34.85 -2.27 19.48
C GLU A 41 35.08 -0.74 19.33
N PHE A 42 36.22 -0.34 18.76
CA PHE A 42 36.50 1.07 18.47
C PHE A 42 35.50 1.62 17.42
N LEU A 43 35.20 0.85 16.36
CA LEU A 43 34.26 1.24 15.33
C LEU A 43 32.84 1.34 15.88
N GLU A 44 32.41 0.38 16.69
CA GLU A 44 31.09 0.42 17.33
C GLU A 44 30.93 1.62 18.27
N ASN A 45 31.96 1.91 19.08
CA ASN A 45 31.94 3.09 19.94
C ASN A 45 31.91 4.40 19.15
N LYS A 46 32.64 4.47 18.03
CA LYS A 46 32.59 5.65 17.13
C LYS A 46 31.27 5.77 16.38
N ILE A 47 30.69 4.67 15.93
CA ILE A 47 29.35 4.67 15.35
C ILE A 47 28.34 5.17 16.39
N ARG A 48 28.40 4.68 17.61
CA ARG A 48 27.55 5.13 18.72
C ARG A 48 27.74 6.61 19.05
N GLU A 49 28.97 7.10 19.05
CA GLU A 49 29.32 8.51 19.28
C GLU A 49 28.83 9.42 18.14
N TRP A 50 28.88 8.96 16.90
CA TRP A 50 28.48 9.74 15.72
C TRP A 50 27.02 9.55 15.31
N THR A 51 26.39 8.49 15.75
CA THR A 51 24.96 8.31 15.60
C THR A 51 24.28 9.12 16.70
N PHE A 52 24.01 10.38 16.42
CA PHE A 52 23.07 11.16 17.23
C PHE A 52 21.73 10.44 17.14
N THR A 53 21.41 9.62 18.13
CA THR A 53 20.08 9.16 18.36
C THR A 53 19.27 10.33 18.92
N ALA A 54 18.03 10.44 18.53
CA ALA A 54 17.13 11.43 19.14
C ALA A 54 17.10 11.31 20.67
N ASP A 55 17.49 10.18 21.22
CA ASP A 55 17.60 9.88 22.65
C ASP A 55 18.76 10.62 23.34
N ASP A 56 19.86 10.93 22.63
CA ASP A 56 21.01 11.65 23.23
C ASP A 56 20.73 13.14 23.46
N LEU A 57 19.73 13.71 22.81
CA LEU A 57 19.26 15.07 23.05
C LEU A 57 18.24 15.16 24.20
N GLU A 58 17.73 14.02 24.68
CA GLU A 58 16.70 13.93 25.73
C GLU A 58 17.25 13.61 27.12
N ALA A 59 18.56 13.41 27.28
CA ALA A 59 19.21 13.08 28.58
C ALA A 59 19.25 14.24 29.59
N SER A 60 18.30 15.14 29.56
CA SER A 60 18.07 16.11 30.62
C SER A 60 16.60 16.26 30.97
N SER A 61 16.26 15.59 32.08
CA SER A 61 15.09 15.85 32.94
C SER A 61 13.68 15.49 32.46
N ASP A 62 13.02 14.66 33.26
CA ASP A 62 11.59 14.36 33.33
C ASP A 62 11.01 13.46 32.24
N GLU A 63 11.27 12.15 32.39
CA GLU A 63 10.94 11.08 31.42
C GLU A 63 9.46 10.68 31.33
N GLU A 64 8.54 11.24 32.11
CA GLU A 64 7.19 10.65 32.16
C GLU A 64 6.11 11.36 31.35
N ASN A 65 6.37 12.51 30.70
CA ASN A 65 5.27 13.22 29.97
C ASN A 65 5.70 14.16 28.83
N ARG A 66 6.77 13.86 28.08
CA ARG A 66 7.13 14.67 26.90
C ARG A 66 6.71 14.00 25.61
N GLU A 67 5.56 14.41 25.08
CA GLU A 67 5.25 14.19 23.65
C GLU A 67 6.41 14.74 22.80
N LYS A 68 7.02 13.86 22.02
CA LYS A 68 8.12 14.23 21.11
C LYS A 68 7.63 15.33 20.16
N PRO A 69 8.36 16.44 19.96
CA PRO A 69 7.88 17.58 19.14
C PRO A 69 7.46 17.19 17.73
N TRP A 70 8.10 16.15 17.16
CA TRP A 70 7.73 15.62 15.84
C TRP A 70 6.47 14.75 15.87
N ASP A 71 6.07 14.18 17.02
CA ASP A 71 4.83 13.43 17.19
C ASP A 71 3.65 14.38 17.40
N ARG A 72 3.88 15.58 17.99
CA ARG A 72 2.85 16.64 18.07
C ARG A 72 2.33 17.05 16.70
N MET A 73 3.17 16.99 15.66
CA MET A 73 2.72 17.28 14.29
C MET A 73 1.82 16.18 13.69
N LYS A 74 1.87 14.96 14.24
CA LYS A 74 1.06 13.82 13.78
C LYS A 74 -0.23 13.68 14.57
N ASN A 75 -0.24 14.08 15.84
CA ASN A 75 -1.40 13.91 16.70
C ASN A 75 -2.51 14.90 16.35
N PHE A 76 -3.75 14.40 16.30
CA PHE A 76 -4.92 15.24 16.16
C PHE A 76 -5.13 16.04 17.45
N ALA A 77 -5.73 17.22 17.33
CA ALA A 77 -6.10 18.03 18.48
C ALA A 77 -7.57 18.45 18.33
N LYS A 78 -8.36 18.27 19.40
CA LYS A 78 -9.78 18.64 19.41
C LYS A 78 -9.98 20.12 19.07
N SER A 79 -9.04 20.98 19.46
CA SER A 79 -9.06 22.41 19.15
C SER A 79 -8.89 22.75 17.66
N ASP A 80 -8.53 21.78 16.81
CA ASP A 80 -8.33 21.99 15.37
C ASP A 80 -9.61 21.67 14.55
N VAL A 81 -10.69 21.25 15.23
CA VAL A 81 -11.99 20.94 14.63
C VAL A 81 -13.07 21.74 15.37
N ASP A 82 -13.91 22.46 14.63
CA ASP A 82 -15.05 23.16 15.16
C ASP A 82 -16.29 22.25 15.08
N GLY A 83 -16.61 21.57 16.20
CA GLY A 83 -17.72 20.60 16.29
C GLY A 83 -17.28 19.16 16.10
N LYS A 84 -17.99 18.40 15.27
CA LYS A 84 -17.74 16.99 14.97
C LYS A 84 -17.07 16.80 13.61
N MET A 85 -16.48 15.64 13.41
CA MET A 85 -15.90 15.22 12.14
C MET A 85 -16.88 14.32 11.39
N ASP A 86 -17.29 14.70 10.19
CA ASP A 86 -18.16 13.88 9.35
C ASP A 86 -17.31 13.10 8.34
N ILE A 87 -17.48 11.78 8.36
CA ILE A 87 -16.69 10.82 7.57
C ILE A 87 -17.65 10.00 6.72
N THR A 88 -17.40 9.95 5.41
CA THR A 88 -18.14 9.08 4.50
C THR A 88 -17.19 8.00 3.95
N LEU A 89 -17.59 6.74 4.13
CA LEU A 89 -16.88 5.59 3.56
C LEU A 89 -17.50 5.22 2.22
N SER A 90 -16.70 5.28 1.14
CA SER A 90 -17.14 4.89 -0.21
C SER A 90 -15.99 4.24 -0.97
N ASN A 91 -15.63 4.71 -2.16
CA ASN A 91 -14.42 4.26 -2.88
C ASN A 91 -13.11 4.77 -2.26
N GLY A 92 -13.19 5.60 -1.24
CA GLY A 92 -12.16 6.12 -0.35
C GLY A 92 -12.81 6.50 0.97
N ILE A 93 -12.03 7.09 1.86
CA ILE A 93 -12.53 7.74 3.09
C ILE A 93 -12.62 9.23 2.78
N TYR A 94 -13.81 9.78 2.80
CA TYR A 94 -14.05 11.21 2.59
C TYR A 94 -14.29 11.87 3.94
N VAL A 95 -13.49 12.86 4.24
CA VAL A 95 -13.59 13.63 5.47
C VAL A 95 -14.02 15.04 5.12
N ASP A 96 -15.16 15.49 5.64
CA ASP A 96 -15.60 16.89 5.51
C ASP A 96 -14.66 17.77 6.35
N SER A 97 -13.93 18.64 5.69
CA SER A 97 -12.92 19.51 6.31
C SER A 97 -13.34 20.97 6.38
N THR A 98 -14.60 21.27 6.12
CA THR A 98 -15.13 22.67 6.08
C THR A 98 -15.01 23.38 7.43
N ASN A 99 -15.13 22.62 8.52
CA ASN A 99 -15.01 23.09 9.91
C ASN A 99 -13.63 22.83 10.52
N PHE A 100 -12.60 22.54 9.69
CA PHE A 100 -11.26 22.23 10.18
C PHE A 100 -10.32 23.41 10.02
N LYS A 101 -9.47 23.60 11.01
CA LYS A 101 -8.31 24.46 10.87
C LYS A 101 -7.31 23.86 9.89
N PRO A 102 -6.49 24.69 9.20
CA PRO A 102 -5.48 24.21 8.26
C PRO A 102 -4.53 23.16 8.85
N ALA A 103 -4.28 23.22 10.17
CA ALA A 103 -3.46 22.25 10.87
C ALA A 103 -4.05 20.83 10.81
N MET A 104 -5.38 20.66 11.05
CA MET A 104 -6.06 19.37 10.96
C MET A 104 -6.08 18.85 9.53
N GLN A 105 -6.44 19.70 8.56
CA GLN A 105 -6.44 19.32 7.14
C GLN A 105 -5.07 18.76 6.71
N ASN A 106 -3.98 19.42 7.12
CA ASN A 106 -2.63 18.98 6.82
C ASN A 106 -2.25 17.66 7.53
N LYS A 107 -2.75 17.42 8.74
CA LYS A 107 -2.54 16.15 9.44
C LYS A 107 -3.23 14.99 8.72
N ILE A 108 -4.46 15.17 8.27
CA ILE A 108 -5.19 14.16 7.47
C ILE A 108 -4.47 13.89 6.14
N ARG A 109 -4.04 14.94 5.42
CA ARG A 109 -3.26 14.76 4.17
C ARG A 109 -1.97 13.99 4.41
N ARG A 110 -1.29 14.23 5.53
CA ARG A 110 -0.04 13.54 5.88
C ARG A 110 -0.22 12.05 6.16
N MET A 111 -1.37 11.63 6.66
CA MET A 111 -1.67 10.20 6.80
C MET A 111 -1.63 9.47 5.45
N ALA A 112 -2.07 10.14 4.38
CA ALA A 112 -2.07 9.60 3.03
C ALA A 112 -0.79 9.95 2.23
N ALA A 113 0.28 10.43 2.89
CA ALA A 113 1.51 10.84 2.24
C ALA A 113 2.72 10.11 2.80
N PHE A 114 3.64 9.71 1.92
CA PHE A 114 4.90 9.07 2.29
C PHE A 114 6.07 9.60 1.48
N SER A 115 7.28 9.37 2.00
CA SER A 115 8.52 9.80 1.36
C SER A 115 8.71 9.14 0.01
N ASN A 116 9.00 9.92 -1.04
CA ASN A 116 9.25 9.40 -2.37
C ASN A 116 10.65 8.75 -2.46
N PRO A 117 10.75 7.41 -2.62
CA PRO A 117 12.03 6.74 -2.70
C PRO A 117 12.91 7.22 -3.87
N VAL A 118 12.27 7.60 -4.99
CA VAL A 118 12.97 8.09 -6.18
C VAL A 118 13.66 9.42 -5.90
N PHE A 119 13.00 10.33 -5.16
CA PHE A 119 13.59 11.59 -4.74
C PHE A 119 14.89 11.38 -3.94
N TYR A 120 14.85 10.49 -2.96
CA TYR A 120 16.01 10.22 -2.12
C TYR A 120 17.11 9.45 -2.87
N LYS A 121 16.73 8.54 -3.77
CA LYS A 121 17.67 7.87 -4.66
C LYS A 121 18.40 8.87 -5.56
N ASN A 122 17.66 9.76 -6.23
CA ASN A 122 18.23 10.80 -7.08
C ASN A 122 19.17 11.70 -6.29
N ARG A 123 18.77 12.12 -5.08
CA ARG A 123 19.61 12.93 -4.19
C ARG A 123 20.91 12.21 -3.82
N ALA A 124 20.85 10.92 -3.52
CA ALA A 124 22.01 10.13 -3.15
C ALA A 124 23.05 9.99 -4.28
N ILE A 125 22.57 9.95 -5.54
CA ILE A 125 23.44 9.84 -6.72
C ILE A 125 23.75 11.20 -7.38
N GLY A 126 23.31 12.32 -6.78
CA GLY A 126 23.56 13.68 -7.30
C GLY A 126 22.77 14.02 -8.56
N THR A 127 21.68 13.30 -8.86
CA THR A 127 20.81 13.60 -10.01
C THR A 127 19.77 14.67 -9.65
N SER A 128 19.36 15.48 -10.63
CA SER A 128 18.34 16.52 -10.44
C SER A 128 17.00 15.92 -10.01
N ASN A 129 16.32 16.59 -9.07
CA ASN A 129 14.97 16.28 -8.61
C ASN A 129 13.94 17.30 -9.10
N TYR A 130 14.20 18.02 -10.20
CA TYR A 130 13.33 19.11 -10.65
C TYR A 130 11.88 18.69 -10.81
N ASP A 131 11.62 17.51 -11.40
CA ASP A 131 10.28 16.97 -11.63
C ASP A 131 9.89 15.88 -10.62
N THR A 132 10.67 15.68 -9.56
CA THR A 132 10.44 14.62 -8.58
C THR A 132 10.00 15.20 -7.26
N SER A 133 8.73 15.02 -6.90
CA SER A 133 8.21 15.46 -5.60
C SER A 133 8.88 14.69 -4.46
N ARG A 134 9.18 15.39 -3.36
CA ARG A 134 9.72 14.79 -2.14
C ARG A 134 8.74 13.81 -1.48
N TRP A 135 7.44 14.08 -1.62
CA TRP A 135 6.35 13.30 -1.04
C TRP A 135 5.44 12.77 -2.11
N ILE A 136 4.97 11.55 -1.95
CA ILE A 136 3.88 10.97 -2.72
C ILE A 136 2.62 11.09 -1.87
N TYR A 137 1.61 11.77 -2.38
CA TYR A 137 0.31 11.92 -1.74
C TYR A 137 -0.70 11.04 -2.46
N LEU A 138 -1.28 10.07 -1.75
CA LEU A 138 -2.28 9.12 -2.27
C LEU A 138 -3.72 9.60 -2.04
N GLY A 139 -3.89 10.70 -1.32
CA GLY A 139 -5.19 11.33 -1.13
C GLY A 139 -5.56 12.26 -2.29
N LYS A 140 -6.74 12.84 -2.19
CA LYS A 140 -7.25 13.83 -3.13
C LYS A 140 -8.10 14.86 -2.41
N ASP A 141 -7.88 16.13 -2.73
CA ASP A 141 -8.75 17.21 -2.25
C ASP A 141 -9.85 17.46 -3.29
N HIS A 142 -11.10 17.50 -2.83
CA HIS A 142 -12.26 17.74 -3.67
C HIS A 142 -12.80 19.15 -3.48
N LEU A 143 -13.40 19.68 -4.54
CA LEU A 143 -14.19 20.90 -4.46
C LEU A 143 -15.35 20.68 -3.46
N GLY A 144 -15.60 21.64 -2.59
CA GLY A 144 -16.61 21.49 -1.52
C GLY A 144 -16.04 21.11 -0.16
N GLY A 145 -14.69 21.05 -0.02
CA GLY A 145 -14.05 20.91 1.28
C GLY A 145 -13.85 19.47 1.75
N TYR A 146 -14.01 18.48 0.88
CA TYR A 146 -13.72 17.09 1.23
C TYR A 146 -12.26 16.70 0.98
N ILE A 147 -11.65 16.03 1.95
CA ILE A 147 -10.35 15.38 1.82
C ILE A 147 -10.60 13.88 1.69
N GLN A 148 -10.22 13.31 0.55
CA GLN A 148 -10.28 11.86 0.32
C GLN A 148 -8.93 11.24 0.65
N ILE A 149 -8.93 10.17 1.47
CA ILE A 149 -7.76 9.36 1.77
C ILE A 149 -8.03 7.87 1.45
N PRO A 150 -6.98 7.05 1.27
CA PRO A 150 -7.14 5.63 0.98
C PRO A 150 -7.91 4.87 2.07
N ARG A 151 -8.73 3.89 1.67
CA ARG A 151 -9.56 3.08 2.58
C ARG A 151 -8.78 2.33 3.65
N GLY A 152 -7.55 1.91 3.35
CA GLY A 152 -6.68 1.21 4.31
C GLY A 152 -6.22 2.05 5.50
N LEU A 153 -6.50 3.36 5.53
CA LEU A 153 -6.18 4.26 6.64
C LEU A 153 -7.35 4.43 7.64
N GLN A 154 -8.43 3.67 7.49
CA GLN A 154 -9.63 3.82 8.34
C GLN A 154 -9.31 3.60 9.82
N ASP A 155 -8.66 2.48 10.16
CA ASP A 155 -8.35 2.14 11.55
C ASP A 155 -7.41 3.18 12.19
N GLU A 156 -6.40 3.64 11.42
CA GLU A 156 -5.47 4.68 11.88
C GLU A 156 -6.19 6.03 12.07
N LEU A 157 -7.08 6.41 11.15
CA LEU A 157 -7.88 7.63 11.26
C LEU A 157 -8.74 7.60 12.52
N ILE A 158 -9.51 6.53 12.73
CA ILE A 158 -10.38 6.36 13.90
C ILE A 158 -9.56 6.40 15.20
N ALA A 159 -8.45 5.66 15.27
CA ALA A 159 -7.59 5.65 16.44
C ALA A 159 -7.04 7.05 16.79
N ASN A 160 -6.69 7.86 15.78
CA ASN A 160 -6.23 9.23 15.99
C ASN A 160 -7.36 10.16 16.46
N ILE A 161 -8.59 9.99 15.94
CA ILE A 161 -9.79 10.74 16.34
C ILE A 161 -10.14 10.42 17.79
N ASP A 162 -10.20 9.13 18.16
CA ASP A 162 -10.51 8.66 19.50
C ASP A 162 -9.48 9.15 20.52
N LYS A 163 -8.18 9.05 20.18
CA LYS A 163 -7.10 9.57 21.02
C LYS A 163 -7.21 11.08 21.28
N ALA A 164 -7.70 11.83 20.31
CA ALA A 164 -7.88 13.27 20.42
C ALA A 164 -9.19 13.67 21.12
N GLY A 165 -10.10 12.71 21.35
CA GLY A 165 -11.44 12.97 21.92
C GLY A 165 -12.32 13.82 21.01
N ILE A 166 -12.18 13.65 19.69
CA ILE A 166 -13.00 14.35 18.69
C ILE A 166 -14.26 13.52 18.46
N GLU A 167 -15.41 14.16 18.46
CA GLU A 167 -16.67 13.51 18.08
C GLU A 167 -16.73 13.34 16.57
N TYR A 168 -17.21 12.19 16.10
CA TYR A 168 -17.34 11.94 14.68
C TYR A 168 -18.60 11.15 14.34
N THR A 169 -19.02 11.25 13.06
CA THR A 169 -20.06 10.40 12.47
C THR A 169 -19.47 9.67 11.28
N ILE A 170 -19.89 8.42 11.09
CA ILE A 170 -19.52 7.62 9.92
C ILE A 170 -20.78 7.32 9.13
N ASP A 171 -20.79 7.72 7.87
CA ASP A 171 -21.79 7.33 6.88
C ASP A 171 -21.15 6.31 5.92
N ASP A 172 -21.70 5.09 5.91
CA ASP A 172 -21.14 3.99 5.11
C ASP A 172 -21.93 3.80 3.82
N GLU A 173 -21.44 4.41 2.76
CA GLU A 173 -21.97 4.31 1.40
C GLU A 173 -21.24 3.23 0.56
N ARG A 174 -20.47 2.35 1.20
CA ARG A 174 -19.76 1.29 0.46
C ARG A 174 -20.72 0.30 -0.14
N GLN A 175 -20.40 -0.15 -1.35
CA GLN A 175 -21.14 -1.21 -2.00
C GLN A 175 -20.95 -2.53 -1.25
N GLN A 176 -22.06 -3.08 -0.75
CA GLN A 176 -22.05 -4.35 -0.02
C GLN A 176 -22.01 -5.56 -0.97
N GLY A 177 -22.28 -5.31 -2.24
CA GLY A 177 -22.41 -6.37 -3.23
C GLY A 177 -23.71 -7.17 -3.07
N ARG A 178 -23.76 -8.30 -3.75
CA ARG A 178 -24.86 -9.27 -3.68
C ARG A 178 -24.38 -10.53 -2.97
N ASN A 179 -25.16 -11.04 -2.05
CA ASN A 179 -24.87 -12.34 -1.46
C ASN A 179 -24.92 -13.44 -2.52
N ILE A 180 -24.00 -14.38 -2.47
CA ILE A 180 -23.92 -15.55 -3.33
C ILE A 180 -23.86 -16.82 -2.48
N ASN A 181 -24.46 -17.89 -2.98
CA ASN A 181 -24.39 -19.18 -2.35
C ASN A 181 -23.16 -19.94 -2.86
N VAL A 182 -22.12 -19.99 -2.04
CA VAL A 182 -20.84 -20.57 -2.40
C VAL A 182 -20.22 -21.30 -1.20
N GLU A 183 -19.66 -22.47 -1.46
CA GLU A 183 -18.98 -23.29 -0.46
C GLU A 183 -17.56 -23.64 -0.89
N PHE A 184 -16.65 -23.78 0.08
CA PHE A 184 -15.27 -24.16 -0.19
C PHE A 184 -15.15 -25.68 -0.30
N ASN A 185 -14.62 -26.14 -1.44
CA ASN A 185 -14.36 -27.54 -1.72
C ASN A 185 -12.87 -27.83 -1.64
N GLY A 186 -12.37 -28.06 -0.42
CA GLY A 186 -10.97 -28.36 -0.21
C GLY A 186 -10.57 -28.31 1.27
N GLU A 187 -9.30 -28.56 1.52
CA GLU A 187 -8.71 -28.44 2.84
C GLU A 187 -7.59 -27.42 2.84
N LEU A 188 -7.64 -26.50 3.79
CA LEU A 188 -6.57 -25.50 3.98
C LEU A 188 -5.49 -26.05 4.88
N ARG A 189 -4.24 -25.84 4.51
CA ARG A 189 -3.10 -26.08 5.40
C ARG A 189 -3.16 -25.15 6.62
N PRO A 190 -2.53 -25.51 7.75
CA PRO A 190 -2.57 -24.67 8.96
C PRO A 190 -2.17 -23.21 8.73
N GLU A 191 -1.13 -22.96 7.92
CA GLU A 191 -0.65 -21.61 7.58
C GLU A 191 -1.67 -20.85 6.72
N GLN A 192 -2.34 -21.54 5.80
CA GLN A 192 -3.38 -20.95 4.95
C GLN A 192 -4.62 -20.60 5.77
N ASN A 193 -4.98 -21.44 6.73
CA ASN A 193 -6.09 -21.19 7.67
C ASN A 193 -5.82 -19.97 8.56
N LYS A 194 -4.56 -19.81 9.02
CA LYS A 194 -4.14 -18.62 9.75
C LYS A 194 -4.26 -17.36 8.89
N ALA A 195 -3.80 -17.42 7.64
CA ALA A 195 -3.90 -16.31 6.71
C ALA A 195 -5.36 -15.95 6.40
N LEU A 196 -6.24 -16.93 6.19
CA LEU A 196 -7.68 -16.72 5.98
C LEU A 196 -8.29 -15.98 7.17
N LYS A 197 -8.05 -16.45 8.39
CA LYS A 197 -8.58 -15.82 9.62
C LYS A 197 -8.12 -14.37 9.78
N GLU A 198 -6.87 -14.07 9.44
CA GLU A 198 -6.37 -12.69 9.50
C GLU A 198 -7.01 -11.80 8.42
N LEU A 199 -7.09 -12.28 7.17
CA LEU A 199 -7.68 -11.52 6.07
C LEU A 199 -9.17 -11.22 6.28
N THR A 200 -9.91 -12.13 6.91
CA THR A 200 -11.36 -11.97 7.11
C THR A 200 -11.72 -11.04 8.27
N LYS A 201 -10.78 -10.72 9.17
CA LYS A 201 -10.98 -9.76 10.27
C LYS A 201 -11.11 -8.32 9.79
N HIS A 202 -10.53 -8.02 8.64
CA HIS A 202 -10.43 -6.65 8.12
C HIS A 202 -11.17 -6.52 6.78
N ASP A 203 -11.58 -5.31 6.46
CA ASP A 203 -12.20 -5.01 5.16
C ASP A 203 -11.18 -4.85 4.04
N ASN A 204 -9.93 -4.53 4.39
CA ASN A 204 -8.81 -4.40 3.47
C ASN A 204 -7.61 -5.15 4.02
N GLY A 205 -6.87 -5.85 3.16
CA GLY A 205 -5.69 -6.59 3.57
C GLY A 205 -4.78 -6.95 2.40
N ILE A 206 -3.53 -7.28 2.70
CA ILE A 206 -2.54 -7.74 1.73
C ILE A 206 -2.02 -9.10 2.18
N LEU A 207 -2.18 -10.12 1.32
CA LEU A 207 -1.59 -11.43 1.54
C LEU A 207 -0.20 -11.48 0.89
N HIS A 208 0.84 -11.22 1.69
CA HIS A 208 2.21 -11.43 1.25
C HIS A 208 2.67 -12.84 1.62
N ALA A 209 2.91 -13.68 0.62
CA ALA A 209 3.30 -15.07 0.80
C ALA A 209 4.26 -15.54 -0.29
N ALA A 210 5.11 -16.52 0.04
CA ALA A 210 6.06 -17.11 -0.89
C ALA A 210 5.38 -17.76 -2.10
N THR A 211 6.14 -17.99 -3.16
CA THR A 211 5.70 -18.78 -4.31
C THR A 211 5.29 -20.18 -3.84
N ALA A 212 4.25 -20.75 -4.45
CA ALA A 212 3.65 -22.04 -4.09
C ALA A 212 2.97 -22.11 -2.69
N PHE A 213 2.82 -20.99 -1.99
CA PHE A 213 2.01 -20.96 -0.76
C PHE A 213 0.56 -21.36 -1.01
N GLY A 214 0.04 -21.13 -2.22
CA GLY A 214 -1.36 -21.35 -2.58
C GLY A 214 -2.22 -20.11 -2.32
N LYS A 215 -1.73 -18.93 -2.69
CA LYS A 215 -2.48 -17.66 -2.58
C LYS A 215 -3.88 -17.76 -3.16
N THR A 216 -4.01 -18.32 -4.37
CA THR A 216 -5.29 -18.52 -5.05
C THR A 216 -6.27 -19.40 -4.25
N VAL A 217 -5.76 -20.43 -3.53
CA VAL A 217 -6.57 -21.30 -2.66
C VAL A 217 -7.13 -20.51 -1.48
N VAL A 218 -6.26 -19.70 -0.82
CA VAL A 218 -6.68 -18.84 0.29
C VAL A 218 -7.70 -17.82 -0.19
N CYS A 219 -7.47 -17.20 -1.35
CA CYS A 219 -8.43 -16.25 -1.94
C CYS A 219 -9.78 -16.91 -2.25
N SER A 220 -9.78 -18.16 -2.75
CA SER A 220 -11.02 -18.93 -2.94
C SER A 220 -11.76 -19.15 -1.61
N ALA A 221 -11.03 -19.45 -0.53
CA ALA A 221 -11.62 -19.56 0.79
C ALA A 221 -12.14 -18.20 1.33
N VAL A 222 -11.47 -17.09 1.05
CA VAL A 222 -11.98 -15.73 1.40
C VAL A 222 -13.33 -15.46 0.74
N ILE A 223 -13.52 -15.86 -0.54
CA ILE A 223 -14.80 -15.71 -1.24
C ILE A 223 -15.92 -16.44 -0.48
N THR A 224 -15.64 -17.66 -0.01
CA THR A 224 -16.64 -18.48 0.69
C THR A 224 -16.94 -17.98 2.11
N GLU A 225 -16.00 -17.32 2.76
CA GLU A 225 -16.22 -16.67 4.07
C GLU A 225 -17.03 -15.38 3.93
N LYS A 226 -16.71 -14.56 2.94
CA LYS A 226 -17.43 -13.29 2.70
C LYS A 226 -18.82 -13.50 2.05
N LYS A 227 -19.01 -14.56 1.26
CA LYS A 227 -20.28 -14.93 0.59
C LYS A 227 -20.92 -13.81 -0.20
N VAL A 228 -20.10 -12.97 -0.84
CA VAL A 228 -20.56 -11.87 -1.69
C VAL A 228 -19.97 -12.01 -3.09
N ASN A 229 -20.66 -11.46 -4.07
CA ASN A 229 -20.19 -11.47 -5.44
C ASN A 229 -18.81 -10.82 -5.56
N THR A 230 -17.92 -11.47 -6.29
CA THR A 230 -16.50 -11.19 -6.28
C THR A 230 -15.96 -10.84 -7.64
N LEU A 231 -15.10 -9.82 -7.69
CA LEU A 231 -14.31 -9.46 -8.86
C LEU A 231 -12.82 -9.75 -8.59
N ILE A 232 -12.20 -10.51 -9.49
CA ILE A 232 -10.77 -10.82 -9.45
C ILE A 232 -10.09 -10.02 -10.55
N LEU A 233 -9.13 -9.17 -10.17
CA LEU A 233 -8.37 -8.32 -11.07
C LEU A 233 -6.99 -8.90 -11.31
N LEU A 234 -6.62 -9.03 -12.58
CA LEU A 234 -5.35 -9.57 -13.04
C LEU A 234 -4.65 -8.59 -13.97
N GLU A 235 -3.32 -8.56 -13.93
CA GLU A 235 -2.50 -7.84 -14.91
C GLU A 235 -2.11 -8.71 -16.12
N SER A 236 -2.00 -10.03 -15.93
CA SER A 236 -1.59 -10.97 -16.98
C SER A 236 -2.72 -11.89 -17.41
N SER A 237 -2.96 -11.96 -18.71
CA SER A 237 -3.96 -12.87 -19.31
C SER A 237 -3.60 -14.35 -19.11
N ALA A 238 -2.34 -14.68 -18.92
CA ALA A 238 -1.90 -16.05 -18.65
C ALA A 238 -2.47 -16.62 -17.33
N LEU A 239 -2.82 -15.75 -16.39
CA LEU A 239 -3.38 -16.15 -15.09
C LEU A 239 -4.89 -16.45 -15.15
N ILE A 240 -5.61 -16.02 -16.19
CA ILE A 240 -7.08 -16.18 -16.28
C ILE A 240 -7.49 -17.65 -16.21
N GLU A 241 -6.88 -18.51 -17.01
CA GLU A 241 -7.23 -19.92 -17.02
C GLU A 241 -6.81 -20.61 -15.71
N GLN A 242 -5.64 -20.25 -15.15
CA GLN A 242 -5.20 -20.75 -13.85
C GLN A 242 -6.22 -20.39 -12.73
N TRP A 243 -6.73 -19.17 -12.74
CA TRP A 243 -7.75 -18.73 -11.79
C TRP A 243 -9.07 -19.47 -12.01
N LYS A 244 -9.52 -19.62 -13.25
CA LYS A 244 -10.73 -20.40 -13.57
C LYS A 244 -10.63 -21.84 -13.07
N ASP A 245 -9.51 -22.51 -13.35
CA ASP A 245 -9.28 -23.88 -12.92
C ASP A 245 -9.30 -23.99 -11.40
N ALA A 246 -8.65 -23.05 -10.71
CA ALA A 246 -8.62 -23.00 -9.26
C ALA A 246 -10.03 -22.76 -8.68
N LEU A 247 -10.78 -21.80 -9.20
CA LEU A 247 -12.14 -21.51 -8.74
C LEU A 247 -13.09 -22.71 -8.97
N ASN A 248 -13.03 -23.33 -10.15
CA ASN A 248 -13.83 -24.53 -10.45
C ASN A 248 -13.45 -25.72 -9.56
N LYS A 249 -12.19 -25.82 -9.13
CA LYS A 249 -11.72 -26.88 -8.26
C LYS A 249 -12.11 -26.66 -6.81
N PHE A 250 -12.00 -25.45 -6.31
CA PHE A 250 -12.11 -25.12 -4.89
C PHE A 250 -13.45 -24.51 -4.47
N LEU A 251 -14.31 -24.16 -5.44
CA LEU A 251 -15.62 -23.60 -5.12
C LEU A 251 -16.76 -24.47 -5.67
N ILE A 252 -17.76 -24.68 -4.84
CA ILE A 252 -19.08 -25.15 -5.23
C ILE A 252 -20.00 -23.93 -5.19
N ILE A 253 -20.50 -23.51 -6.36
CA ILE A 253 -21.34 -22.33 -6.50
C ILE A 253 -22.77 -22.82 -6.82
N ASP A 254 -23.70 -22.56 -5.91
CA ASP A 254 -25.10 -22.94 -6.04
C ASP A 254 -25.92 -21.69 -6.39
N GLU A 255 -25.84 -21.29 -7.66
CA GLU A 255 -26.50 -20.10 -8.21
C GLU A 255 -27.10 -20.42 -9.58
N GLU A 256 -28.14 -19.72 -9.97
CA GLU A 256 -28.70 -19.83 -11.31
C GLU A 256 -27.78 -19.16 -12.34
N LEU A 257 -27.70 -19.78 -13.53
CA LEU A 257 -26.93 -19.22 -14.63
C LEU A 257 -27.54 -17.89 -15.10
N PRO A 258 -26.78 -16.78 -15.09
CA PRO A 258 -27.32 -15.47 -15.43
C PRO A 258 -27.77 -15.38 -16.89
N GLN A 259 -28.85 -14.66 -17.12
CA GLN A 259 -29.30 -14.31 -18.44
C GLN A 259 -28.75 -12.96 -18.90
N TYR A 260 -28.43 -12.82 -20.15
CA TYR A 260 -27.97 -11.58 -20.75
C TYR A 260 -28.62 -11.30 -22.10
N LYS A 261 -28.78 -10.03 -22.44
CA LYS A 261 -29.27 -9.61 -23.76
C LYS A 261 -28.10 -9.47 -24.73
N THR A 262 -28.21 -10.13 -25.88
CA THR A 262 -27.27 -9.95 -26.99
C THR A 262 -27.43 -8.56 -27.61
N LYS A 263 -26.47 -8.13 -28.44
CA LYS A 263 -26.56 -6.87 -29.22
C LYS A 263 -27.82 -6.77 -30.08
N THR A 264 -28.39 -7.93 -30.48
CA THR A 264 -29.63 -8.04 -31.25
C THR A 264 -30.90 -8.12 -30.39
N GLY A 265 -30.78 -7.91 -29.06
CA GLY A 265 -31.91 -7.95 -28.12
C GLY A 265 -32.36 -9.34 -27.67
N ARG A 266 -31.77 -10.42 -28.20
CA ARG A 266 -32.11 -11.80 -27.83
C ARG A 266 -31.61 -12.11 -26.40
N LEU A 267 -32.48 -12.72 -25.57
CA LEU A 267 -32.08 -13.28 -24.29
C LEU A 267 -31.27 -14.57 -24.50
N ARG A 268 -30.16 -14.70 -23.81
CA ARG A 268 -29.33 -15.90 -23.73
C ARG A 268 -28.89 -16.15 -22.31
N THR A 269 -28.67 -17.41 -21.94
CA THR A 269 -28.12 -17.81 -20.64
C THR A 269 -26.60 -17.94 -20.75
N ARG A 270 -25.89 -17.49 -19.73
CA ARG A 270 -24.44 -17.72 -19.62
C ARG A 270 -24.14 -19.22 -19.48
N LYS A 271 -22.95 -19.64 -19.90
CA LYS A 271 -22.55 -21.06 -19.86
C LYS A 271 -21.81 -21.44 -18.57
N SER A 272 -21.42 -20.45 -17.78
CA SER A 272 -20.64 -20.61 -16.54
C SER A 272 -21.10 -19.57 -15.52
N LEU A 273 -20.95 -19.90 -14.24
CA LEU A 273 -21.14 -18.99 -13.11
C LEU A 273 -19.90 -18.12 -12.88
N ILE A 274 -18.74 -18.55 -13.40
CA ILE A 274 -17.51 -17.78 -13.41
C ILE A 274 -17.37 -17.10 -14.76
N GLY A 275 -17.37 -15.77 -14.76
CA GLY A 275 -17.24 -14.98 -15.98
C GLY A 275 -15.82 -14.42 -16.19
N THR A 276 -15.60 -13.86 -17.38
CA THR A 276 -14.31 -13.23 -17.70
C THR A 276 -14.48 -11.97 -18.52
N LEU A 277 -13.60 -11.01 -18.32
CA LEU A 277 -13.46 -9.80 -19.12
C LEU A 277 -12.00 -9.64 -19.58
N GLN A 278 -11.80 -9.84 -20.89
CA GLN A 278 -10.49 -9.69 -21.52
C GLN A 278 -10.63 -8.98 -22.87
N GLY A 279 -10.12 -7.77 -22.99
CA GLY A 279 -10.22 -6.98 -24.22
C GLY A 279 -11.66 -6.75 -24.65
N ALA A 280 -12.04 -7.34 -25.80
CA ALA A 280 -13.40 -7.28 -26.33
C ALA A 280 -14.29 -8.44 -25.88
N HIS A 281 -13.70 -9.47 -25.27
CA HIS A 281 -14.44 -10.63 -24.78
C HIS A 281 -15.02 -10.32 -23.39
N ASP A 282 -16.35 -10.30 -23.31
CA ASP A 282 -17.08 -10.04 -22.09
C ASP A 282 -18.08 -11.20 -21.86
N SER A 283 -17.77 -12.02 -20.87
CA SER A 283 -18.64 -13.08 -20.39
C SER A 283 -19.01 -12.91 -18.90
N MET A 284 -18.86 -11.68 -18.36
CA MET A 284 -19.12 -11.39 -16.95
C MET A 284 -20.52 -11.83 -16.51
N THR A 285 -20.60 -12.38 -15.32
CA THR A 285 -21.80 -12.96 -14.73
C THR A 285 -22.39 -12.11 -13.61
N GLY A 286 -21.57 -11.30 -12.95
CA GLY A 286 -21.93 -10.57 -11.74
C GLY A 286 -21.94 -11.46 -10.48
N ILE A 287 -21.43 -12.71 -10.58
CA ILE A 287 -21.32 -13.65 -9.47
C ILE A 287 -19.86 -13.72 -9.03
N ILE A 288 -19.02 -14.42 -9.79
CA ILE A 288 -17.57 -14.41 -9.62
C ILE A 288 -16.96 -14.15 -10.99
N ASP A 289 -16.28 -13.06 -11.14
CA ASP A 289 -15.75 -12.63 -12.41
C ASP A 289 -14.25 -12.31 -12.34
N ILE A 290 -13.54 -12.70 -13.39
CA ILE A 290 -12.11 -12.46 -13.56
C ILE A 290 -11.93 -11.42 -14.64
N ALA A 291 -11.27 -10.32 -14.34
CA ALA A 291 -11.09 -9.24 -15.30
C ALA A 291 -9.63 -8.81 -15.42
N MET A 292 -9.21 -8.55 -16.64
CA MET A 292 -7.97 -7.82 -16.88
C MET A 292 -8.15 -6.36 -16.47
N ALA A 293 -7.27 -5.85 -15.60
CA ALA A 293 -7.35 -4.47 -15.11
C ALA A 293 -7.44 -3.45 -16.25
N GLY A 294 -6.64 -3.61 -17.31
CA GLY A 294 -6.70 -2.76 -18.51
C GLY A 294 -7.98 -2.87 -19.35
N SER A 295 -8.80 -3.90 -19.13
CA SER A 295 -10.09 -4.06 -19.84
C SER A 295 -11.25 -3.36 -19.15
N LEU A 296 -11.10 -3.03 -17.86
CA LEU A 296 -12.10 -2.36 -17.05
C LEU A 296 -12.20 -0.87 -17.31
N CYS A 297 -11.12 -0.25 -17.80
CA CYS A 297 -11.10 1.16 -18.14
C CYS A 297 -10.85 1.33 -19.64
N LYS A 298 -11.80 1.89 -20.35
CA LYS A 298 -11.68 2.21 -21.78
C LYS A 298 -11.93 3.68 -22.00
N LYS A 299 -10.95 4.39 -22.57
CA LYS A 299 -11.04 5.85 -22.87
C LYS A 299 -11.44 6.71 -21.66
N GLY A 300 -10.99 6.32 -20.44
CA GLY A 300 -11.32 7.04 -19.20
C GLY A 300 -12.69 6.69 -18.60
N GLU A 301 -13.46 5.81 -19.22
CA GLU A 301 -14.72 5.30 -18.68
C GLU A 301 -14.50 3.94 -18.03
N TYR A 302 -14.99 3.76 -16.80
CA TYR A 302 -14.94 2.50 -16.08
C TYR A 302 -16.13 1.61 -16.42
N HIS A 303 -15.89 0.30 -16.40
CA HIS A 303 -16.95 -0.68 -16.64
C HIS A 303 -18.04 -0.58 -15.54
N LYS A 304 -19.29 -0.50 -15.95
CA LYS A 304 -20.44 -0.26 -15.04
C LYS A 304 -20.59 -1.30 -13.93
N LEU A 305 -20.16 -2.54 -14.17
CA LEU A 305 -20.25 -3.64 -13.20
C LEU A 305 -19.31 -3.46 -11.99
N LEU A 306 -18.30 -2.57 -12.06
CA LEU A 306 -17.41 -2.32 -10.90
C LEU A 306 -18.16 -1.94 -9.64
N ASN A 307 -19.30 -1.26 -9.77
CA ASN A 307 -20.10 -0.80 -8.64
C ASN A 307 -20.99 -1.90 -8.03
N TYR A 308 -20.93 -3.14 -8.52
CA TYR A 308 -21.83 -4.21 -8.08
C TYR A 308 -21.16 -5.27 -7.21
N TYR A 309 -19.82 -5.28 -7.13
CA TYR A 309 -19.11 -6.31 -6.39
C TYR A 309 -18.89 -5.92 -4.94
N GLY A 310 -19.17 -6.87 -4.02
CA GLY A 310 -18.90 -6.70 -2.60
C GLY A 310 -17.47 -7.04 -2.20
N LEU A 311 -16.78 -7.86 -3.01
CA LEU A 311 -15.39 -8.24 -2.79
C LEU A 311 -14.57 -8.02 -4.07
N VAL A 312 -13.39 -7.43 -3.91
CA VAL A 312 -12.40 -7.30 -5.00
C VAL A 312 -11.09 -7.93 -4.54
N LEU A 313 -10.60 -8.88 -5.33
CA LEU A 313 -9.30 -9.51 -5.16
C LEU A 313 -8.38 -9.01 -6.27
N ILE A 314 -7.18 -8.58 -5.93
CA ILE A 314 -6.17 -8.11 -6.89
C ILE A 314 -4.99 -9.07 -6.81
N ASP A 315 -4.63 -9.71 -7.91
CA ASP A 315 -3.47 -10.59 -8.04
C ASP A 315 -2.55 -10.04 -9.13
N GLU A 316 -1.24 -10.21 -8.93
CA GLU A 316 -0.16 -9.64 -9.76
C GLU A 316 -0.35 -9.76 -11.26
#